data_a3ace4afc05f124893fe98d5195b3807
#
_entry.id   a3ace4afc05f124893fe98d5195b3807
#
_cell.length_a   1.000
_cell.length_b   1.000
_cell.length_c   1.000
_cell.angle_alpha   90.00
_cell.angle_beta   90.00
_cell.angle_gamma   90.00
#
_symmetry.space_group_name_H-M   'P 1'
#
loop_
_entity.id
_entity.type
_entity.pdbx_description
1 polymer ?
#
loop_
_entity_poly.entity_id
_entity_poly.type
_entity_poly.pdbx_seq_one_letter_code
_entity_poly.pdbx_strand_id
1 'polypeptide(L)'
;ERLDDFMKEVPPESYLHYKLDDIRTIYEKFEEYLSEKYITKEEMLDVLSDAVPYSDILKGSVVAMDGFTGFTPVQNRLIGELFSVCEKVMITVTMDGRENPYVYEHPYQIFALGKQMVTSLMKIAGEKKTEIEEPICLFERPVYRFRDCSEMAFLETELFRYSGAKYNGSCESVSLHEVRSPGKEAKYVAESIRRLVRTKGYRYRDIAVIA
;
A
#
# COMPACT_ATOMS: atom_id res chain seq x y z
N GLU A 1 11.03 -22.21 10.09
CA GLU A 1 11.21 -22.97 8.83
C GLU A 1 12.23 -22.30 7.91
N ARG A 2 12.06 -21.03 7.48
CA ARG A 2 13.03 -20.31 6.63
C ARG A 2 14.38 -20.06 7.31
N LEU A 3 14.38 -19.78 8.61
CA LEU A 3 15.61 -19.51 9.37
C LEU A 3 16.45 -20.78 9.51
N ASP A 4 15.81 -21.90 9.82
CA ASP A 4 16.47 -23.20 9.95
C ASP A 4 17.06 -23.69 8.62
N ASP A 5 16.36 -23.44 7.52
CA ASP A 5 16.85 -23.79 6.18
C ASP A 5 18.07 -22.95 5.81
N PHE A 6 18.02 -21.65 6.11
CA PHE A 6 19.15 -20.76 5.88
C PHE A 6 20.36 -21.11 6.78
N MET A 7 20.12 -21.51 8.02
CA MET A 7 21.20 -21.95 8.93
C MET A 7 21.93 -23.20 8.42
N LYS A 8 21.28 -24.09 7.69
CA LYS A 8 21.92 -25.29 7.08
C LYS A 8 22.93 -24.92 5.99
N GLU A 9 22.76 -23.78 5.34
CA GLU A 9 23.65 -23.28 4.28
C GLU A 9 24.88 -22.53 4.82
N VAL A 10 24.86 -22.15 6.11
CA VAL A 10 25.89 -21.34 6.75
C VAL A 10 26.87 -22.24 7.52
N PRO A 11 28.21 -22.06 7.37
CA PRO A 11 29.19 -22.87 8.11
C PRO A 11 28.97 -22.78 9.64
N PRO A 12 28.94 -23.92 10.36
CA PRO A 12 28.58 -23.99 11.79
C PRO A 12 29.47 -23.14 12.73
N GLU A 13 30.74 -22.93 12.34
CA GLU A 13 31.70 -22.14 13.13
C GLU A 13 31.82 -20.67 12.70
N SER A 14 30.94 -20.23 11.81
CA SER A 14 30.96 -18.83 11.33
C SER A 14 30.30 -17.89 12.32
N TYR A 15 30.79 -16.65 12.37
CA TYR A 15 30.14 -15.57 13.17
C TYR A 15 28.67 -15.38 12.78
N LEU A 16 28.33 -15.60 11.51
CA LEU A 16 26.96 -15.51 11.03
C LEU A 16 26.09 -16.64 11.62
N HIS A 17 26.64 -17.86 11.72
CA HIS A 17 25.91 -18.98 12.32
C HIS A 17 25.55 -18.72 13.79
N TYR A 18 26.51 -18.24 14.58
CA TYR A 18 26.23 -17.85 15.99
C TYR A 18 25.18 -16.75 16.09
N LYS A 19 25.24 -15.73 15.25
CA LYS A 19 24.21 -14.70 15.20
C LYS A 19 22.81 -15.22 14.89
N LEU A 20 22.71 -16.15 13.94
CA LEU A 20 21.44 -16.78 13.56
C LEU A 20 20.90 -17.67 14.69
N ASP A 21 21.77 -18.35 15.41
CA ASP A 21 21.41 -19.17 16.58
C ASP A 21 20.89 -18.31 17.72
N ASP A 22 21.52 -17.17 17.99
CA ASP A 22 21.02 -16.19 18.97
C ASP A 22 19.62 -15.67 18.56
N ILE A 23 19.43 -15.33 17.30
CA ILE A 23 18.13 -14.87 16.76
C ILE A 23 17.08 -15.99 16.90
N ARG A 24 17.42 -17.22 16.57
CA ARG A 24 16.55 -18.39 16.72
C ARG A 24 16.13 -18.55 18.19
N THR A 25 17.09 -18.50 19.10
CA THR A 25 16.84 -18.64 20.55
C THR A 25 15.90 -17.55 21.06
N ILE A 26 16.11 -16.29 20.63
CA ILE A 26 15.24 -15.17 20.99
C ILE A 26 13.84 -15.40 20.44
N TYR A 27 13.73 -15.85 19.19
CA TYR A 27 12.44 -16.09 18.53
C TYR A 27 11.67 -17.23 19.23
N GLU A 28 12.32 -18.35 19.54
CA GLU A 28 11.72 -19.48 20.25
C GLU A 28 11.19 -19.06 21.63
N LYS A 29 11.99 -18.27 22.38
CA LYS A 29 11.57 -17.73 23.69
C LYS A 29 10.42 -16.74 23.56
N PHE A 30 10.39 -15.97 22.52
CA PHE A 30 9.30 -15.03 22.24
C PHE A 30 8.01 -15.78 21.86
N GLU A 31 8.09 -16.81 21.03
CA GLU A 31 6.95 -17.67 20.70
C GLU A 31 6.41 -18.39 21.97
N GLU A 32 7.30 -18.96 22.80
CA GLU A 32 6.92 -19.56 24.08
C GLU A 32 6.19 -18.57 24.99
N TYR A 33 6.68 -17.34 25.08
CA TYR A 33 6.04 -16.28 25.88
C TYR A 33 4.66 -15.87 25.35
N LEU A 34 4.50 -15.83 24.02
CA LEU A 34 3.24 -15.43 23.39
C LEU A 34 2.19 -16.55 23.45
N SER A 35 2.59 -17.81 23.23
CA SER A 35 1.68 -18.95 23.01
C SER A 35 0.66 -19.19 24.12
N GLU A 36 0.97 -18.79 25.35
CA GLU A 36 0.09 -18.99 26.50
C GLU A 36 -0.87 -17.82 26.80
N LYS A 37 -0.59 -16.61 26.28
CA LYS A 37 -1.27 -15.39 26.77
C LYS A 37 -1.69 -14.38 25.71
N TYR A 38 -1.12 -14.42 24.53
CA TYR A 38 -1.29 -13.36 23.54
C TYR A 38 -1.42 -13.93 22.13
N ILE A 39 -2.31 -13.35 21.36
CA ILE A 39 -2.41 -13.56 19.91
C ILE A 39 -1.85 -12.31 19.24
N THR A 40 -0.85 -12.47 18.38
CA THR A 40 -0.33 -11.36 17.58
C THR A 40 -1.35 -10.92 16.52
N LYS A 41 -1.16 -9.74 15.94
CA LYS A 41 -2.05 -9.26 14.86
C LYS A 41 -2.00 -10.18 13.63
N GLU A 42 -0.83 -10.75 13.36
CA GLU A 42 -0.61 -11.70 12.27
C GLU A 42 -1.33 -13.03 12.54
N GLU A 43 -1.20 -13.60 13.71
CA GLU A 43 -1.90 -14.82 14.13
C GLU A 43 -3.43 -14.62 14.12
N MET A 44 -3.91 -13.43 14.48
CA MET A 44 -5.34 -13.12 14.40
C MET A 44 -5.86 -13.25 12.97
N LEU A 45 -5.09 -12.81 11.97
CA LEU A 45 -5.47 -12.95 10.56
C LEU A 45 -5.41 -14.41 10.09
N ASP A 46 -4.49 -15.23 10.62
CA ASP A 46 -4.45 -16.66 10.34
C ASP A 46 -5.67 -17.38 10.91
N VAL A 47 -6.00 -17.15 12.18
CA VAL A 47 -7.20 -17.69 12.83
C VAL A 47 -8.46 -17.23 12.08
N LEU A 48 -8.51 -15.96 11.68
CA LEU A 48 -9.63 -15.45 10.88
C LEU A 48 -9.74 -16.16 9.53
N SER A 49 -8.61 -16.37 8.84
CA SER A 49 -8.58 -17.10 7.56
C SER A 49 -9.13 -18.53 7.70
N ASP A 50 -8.79 -19.20 8.79
CA ASP A 50 -9.29 -20.56 9.07
C ASP A 50 -10.79 -20.56 9.43
N ALA A 51 -11.30 -19.46 9.99
CA ALA A 51 -12.72 -19.33 10.37
C ALA A 51 -13.64 -18.91 9.20
N VAL A 52 -13.12 -18.20 8.19
CA VAL A 52 -13.91 -17.70 7.05
C VAL A 52 -14.74 -18.79 6.37
N PRO A 53 -14.23 -20.01 6.07
CA PRO A 53 -15.02 -21.05 5.40
C PRO A 53 -16.25 -21.51 6.18
N TYR A 54 -16.26 -21.28 7.48
CA TYR A 54 -17.35 -21.70 8.38
C TYR A 54 -18.29 -20.55 8.77
N SER A 55 -18.07 -19.36 8.24
CA SER A 55 -18.82 -18.16 8.61
C SER A 55 -20.13 -18.05 7.85
N ASP A 56 -21.24 -18.17 8.54
CA ASP A 56 -22.58 -17.94 7.97
C ASP A 56 -22.82 -16.46 7.59
N ILE A 57 -22.09 -15.55 8.22
CA ILE A 57 -22.20 -14.10 7.93
C ILE A 57 -21.56 -13.76 6.57
N LEU A 58 -20.45 -14.41 6.26
CA LEU A 58 -19.70 -14.14 5.02
C LEU A 58 -20.28 -14.90 3.82
N LYS A 59 -20.96 -15.98 4.06
CA LYS A 59 -21.56 -16.79 3.00
C LYS A 59 -22.60 -16.00 2.23
N GLY A 60 -22.35 -15.79 0.93
CA GLY A 60 -23.22 -15.00 0.06
C GLY A 60 -23.19 -13.48 0.34
N SER A 61 -22.21 -13.00 1.10
CA SER A 61 -22.02 -11.57 1.34
C SER A 61 -21.26 -10.90 0.21
N VAL A 62 -21.36 -9.57 0.14
CA VAL A 62 -20.53 -8.71 -0.70
C VAL A 62 -19.51 -8.00 0.19
N VAL A 63 -18.22 -8.19 -0.08
CA VAL A 63 -17.12 -7.56 0.64
C VAL A 63 -16.48 -6.50 -0.23
N ALA A 64 -16.29 -5.29 0.29
CA ALA A 64 -15.57 -4.20 -0.38
C ALA A 64 -14.32 -3.81 0.40
N MET A 65 -13.20 -3.72 -0.27
CA MET A 65 -11.90 -3.28 0.27
C MET A 65 -11.43 -2.04 -0.48
N ASP A 66 -11.21 -0.96 0.24
CA ASP A 66 -10.82 0.32 -0.33
C ASP A 66 -9.55 0.88 0.31
N GLY A 67 -8.73 1.59 -0.49
CA GLY A 67 -7.56 2.31 -0.01
C GLY A 67 -6.30 1.47 0.24
N PHE A 68 -6.24 0.24 -0.23
CA PHE A 68 -5.06 -0.62 -0.12
C PHE A 68 -4.10 -0.41 -1.30
N THR A 69 -2.81 -0.42 -1.01
CA THR A 69 -1.73 -0.38 -2.02
C THR A 69 -1.03 -1.73 -2.20
N GLY A 70 -1.38 -2.71 -1.39
CA GLY A 70 -0.85 -4.07 -1.39
C GLY A 70 -1.34 -4.84 -0.19
N PHE A 71 -1.13 -6.15 -0.22
CA PHE A 71 -1.50 -7.07 0.86
C PHE A 71 -0.30 -7.91 1.28
N THR A 72 -0.15 -8.14 2.57
CA THR A 72 0.82 -9.08 3.11
C THR A 72 0.45 -10.53 2.74
N PRO A 73 1.38 -11.49 2.81
CA PRO A 73 1.07 -12.89 2.52
C PRO A 73 -0.10 -13.43 3.35
N VAL A 74 -0.22 -13.05 4.62
CA VAL A 74 -1.32 -13.46 5.52
C VAL A 74 -2.65 -12.84 5.07
N GLN A 75 -2.64 -11.56 4.69
CA GLN A 75 -3.83 -10.90 4.14
C GLN A 75 -4.25 -11.52 2.80
N ASN A 76 -3.30 -11.88 1.95
CA ASN A 76 -3.57 -12.58 0.69
C ASN A 76 -4.23 -13.94 0.92
N ARG A 77 -3.82 -14.69 1.97
CA ARG A 77 -4.46 -15.93 2.38
C ARG A 77 -5.93 -15.69 2.77
N LEU A 78 -6.18 -14.70 3.63
CA LEU A 78 -7.54 -14.30 4.03
C LEU A 78 -8.41 -13.94 2.82
N ILE A 79 -7.88 -13.13 1.90
CA ILE A 79 -8.60 -12.74 0.67
C ILE A 79 -8.93 -13.97 -0.19
N GLY A 80 -8.01 -14.92 -0.28
CA GLY A 80 -8.26 -16.19 -0.97
C GLY A 80 -9.42 -16.97 -0.38
N GLU A 81 -9.57 -17.01 0.96
CA GLU A 81 -10.73 -17.63 1.59
C GLU A 81 -12.01 -16.83 1.34
N LEU A 82 -11.96 -15.50 1.36
CA LEU A 82 -13.10 -14.64 1.00
C LEU A 82 -13.57 -14.89 -0.43
N PHE A 83 -12.66 -15.07 -1.40
CA PHE A 83 -13.01 -15.41 -2.78
C PHE A 83 -13.80 -16.73 -2.91
N SER A 84 -13.59 -17.65 -1.98
CA SER A 84 -14.27 -18.95 -1.99
C SER A 84 -15.64 -18.92 -1.33
N VAL A 85 -15.93 -17.98 -0.43
CA VAL A 85 -17.12 -17.98 0.44
C VAL A 85 -18.09 -16.86 0.10
N CYS A 86 -17.57 -15.66 -0.23
CA CYS A 86 -18.39 -14.50 -0.51
C CYS A 86 -19.05 -14.59 -1.90
N GLU A 87 -20.21 -14.00 -2.07
CA GLU A 87 -20.85 -13.83 -3.37
C GLU A 87 -20.01 -12.93 -4.28
N LYS A 88 -19.46 -11.86 -3.70
CA LYS A 88 -18.64 -10.89 -4.43
C LYS A 88 -17.59 -10.24 -3.52
N VAL A 89 -16.38 -10.10 -4.03
CA VAL A 89 -15.32 -9.30 -3.40
C VAL A 89 -14.89 -8.19 -4.35
N MET A 90 -15.03 -6.94 -3.93
CA MET A 90 -14.66 -5.76 -4.67
C MET A 90 -13.42 -5.13 -4.04
N ILE A 91 -12.40 -4.87 -4.84
CA ILE A 91 -11.14 -4.27 -4.36
C ILE A 91 -10.82 -3.07 -5.23
N THR A 92 -10.71 -1.89 -4.61
CA THR A 92 -10.31 -0.68 -5.33
C THR A 92 -8.80 -0.62 -5.48
N VAL A 93 -8.35 -0.14 -6.63
CA VAL A 93 -6.93 0.06 -6.93
C VAL A 93 -6.73 1.46 -7.47
N THR A 94 -5.89 2.25 -6.82
CA THR A 94 -5.51 3.57 -7.32
C THR A 94 -4.50 3.41 -8.45
N MET A 95 -4.89 3.87 -9.64
CA MET A 95 -4.07 3.75 -10.84
C MET A 95 -4.43 4.85 -11.86
N ASP A 96 -3.52 5.14 -12.78
CA ASP A 96 -3.83 5.97 -13.93
C ASP A 96 -4.61 5.14 -14.97
N GLY A 97 -5.72 5.67 -15.48
CA GLY A 97 -6.52 5.00 -16.51
C GLY A 97 -5.80 4.76 -17.85
N ARG A 98 -4.61 5.35 -18.02
CA ARG A 98 -3.72 5.11 -19.16
C ARG A 98 -2.81 3.90 -18.99
N GLU A 99 -2.72 3.35 -17.77
CA GLU A 99 -1.87 2.23 -17.43
C GLU A 99 -2.63 0.91 -17.55
N ASN A 100 -1.92 -0.15 -17.96
CA ASN A 100 -2.48 -1.49 -17.89
C ASN A 100 -2.31 -2.05 -16.46
N PRO A 101 -3.39 -2.30 -15.71
CA PRO A 101 -3.32 -2.79 -14.35
C PRO A 101 -2.74 -4.21 -14.23
N TYR A 102 -2.79 -4.99 -15.30
CA TYR A 102 -2.38 -6.39 -15.29
C TYR A 102 -0.92 -6.61 -15.67
N VAL A 103 -0.19 -5.54 -16.01
CA VAL A 103 1.22 -5.63 -16.43
C VAL A 103 2.12 -4.97 -15.38
N TYR A 104 2.78 -5.81 -14.59
CA TYR A 104 3.85 -5.41 -13.68
C TYR A 104 5.20 -5.82 -14.27
N GLU A 105 6.06 -4.85 -14.55
CA GLU A 105 7.38 -5.08 -15.15
C GLU A 105 8.51 -4.77 -14.18
N HIS A 106 8.43 -3.60 -13.51
CA HIS A 106 9.53 -3.10 -12.68
C HIS A 106 9.03 -2.42 -11.41
N PRO A 107 9.76 -2.52 -10.27
CA PRO A 107 9.39 -1.89 -9.01
C PRO A 107 9.42 -0.36 -9.04
N TYR A 108 10.09 0.24 -10.03
CA TYR A 108 10.17 1.70 -10.21
C TYR A 108 9.12 2.26 -11.19
N GLN A 109 8.21 1.45 -11.69
CA GLN A 109 7.06 1.94 -12.46
C GLN A 109 6.14 2.80 -11.58
N ILE A 110 5.54 3.82 -12.18
CA ILE A 110 4.42 4.51 -11.53
C ILE A 110 3.32 3.46 -11.26
N PHE A 111 2.74 3.50 -10.06
CA PHE A 111 1.74 2.52 -9.59
C PHE A 111 2.23 1.05 -9.51
N ALA A 112 3.54 0.82 -9.39
CA ALA A 112 4.11 -0.53 -9.27
C ALA A 112 3.44 -1.36 -8.17
N LEU A 113 3.19 -0.78 -6.99
CA LEU A 113 2.52 -1.46 -5.87
C LEU A 113 1.10 -1.88 -6.23
N GLY A 114 0.33 -0.99 -6.87
CA GLY A 114 -1.02 -1.31 -7.35
C GLY A 114 -1.02 -2.44 -8.37
N LYS A 115 -0.12 -2.39 -9.35
CA LYS A 115 0.05 -3.45 -10.36
C LYS A 115 0.44 -4.79 -9.75
N GLN A 116 1.37 -4.78 -8.79
CA GLN A 116 1.79 -5.97 -8.07
C GLN A 116 0.62 -6.57 -7.26
N MET A 117 -0.16 -5.71 -6.61
CA MET A 117 -1.37 -6.13 -5.89
C MET A 117 -2.37 -6.81 -6.83
N VAL A 118 -2.70 -6.18 -7.97
CA VAL A 118 -3.61 -6.76 -8.97
C VAL A 118 -3.09 -8.11 -9.46
N THR A 119 -1.82 -8.20 -9.83
CA THR A 119 -1.22 -9.45 -10.29
C THR A 119 -1.31 -10.56 -9.23
N SER A 120 -1.08 -10.23 -7.96
CA SER A 120 -1.19 -11.19 -6.86
C SER A 120 -2.64 -11.65 -6.67
N LEU A 121 -3.61 -10.73 -6.71
CA LEU A 121 -5.03 -11.05 -6.60
C LEU A 121 -5.52 -11.92 -7.75
N MET A 122 -5.10 -11.63 -8.98
CA MET A 122 -5.41 -12.44 -10.16
C MET A 122 -4.90 -13.87 -10.02
N LYS A 123 -3.68 -14.04 -9.50
CA LYS A 123 -3.11 -15.35 -9.21
C LYS A 123 -3.95 -16.11 -8.18
N ILE A 124 -4.30 -15.46 -7.05
CA ILE A 124 -5.13 -16.06 -6.00
C ILE A 124 -6.51 -16.46 -6.54
N ALA A 125 -7.15 -15.59 -7.32
CA ALA A 125 -8.43 -15.88 -7.94
C ALA A 125 -8.36 -17.10 -8.89
N GLY A 126 -7.28 -17.22 -9.66
CA GLY A 126 -7.02 -18.38 -10.51
C GLY A 126 -6.82 -19.67 -9.69
N GLU A 127 -6.08 -19.63 -8.59
CA GLU A 127 -5.88 -20.77 -7.68
C GLU A 127 -7.19 -21.22 -7.03
N LYS A 128 -8.04 -20.26 -6.65
CA LYS A 128 -9.37 -20.50 -6.06
C LYS A 128 -10.46 -20.79 -7.10
N LYS A 129 -10.15 -20.68 -8.40
CA LYS A 129 -11.11 -20.82 -9.52
C LYS A 129 -12.30 -19.87 -9.42
N THR A 130 -12.03 -18.67 -8.92
CA THR A 130 -13.04 -17.61 -8.77
C THR A 130 -13.19 -16.87 -10.09
N GLU A 131 -14.42 -16.61 -10.51
CA GLU A 131 -14.71 -15.79 -11.69
C GLU A 131 -14.29 -14.34 -11.45
N ILE A 132 -13.68 -13.73 -12.45
CA ILE A 132 -13.22 -12.34 -12.41
C ILE A 132 -14.10 -11.54 -13.35
N GLU A 133 -14.83 -10.58 -12.81
CA GLU A 133 -15.65 -9.65 -13.58
C GLU A 133 -14.78 -8.60 -14.28
N GLU A 134 -15.35 -7.96 -15.32
CA GLU A 134 -14.72 -6.82 -15.98
C GLU A 134 -14.49 -5.66 -14.97
N PRO A 135 -13.32 -5.01 -15.04
CA PRO A 135 -13.01 -3.93 -14.11
C PRO A 135 -13.86 -2.70 -14.35
N ILE A 136 -14.33 -2.08 -13.27
CA ILE A 136 -15.02 -0.79 -13.32
C ILE A 136 -13.98 0.32 -13.20
N CYS A 137 -13.81 1.07 -14.29
CA CYS A 137 -12.88 2.21 -14.33
C CYS A 137 -13.61 3.49 -13.92
N LEU A 138 -13.29 4.01 -12.75
CA LEU A 138 -13.76 5.31 -12.26
C LEU A 138 -12.75 6.39 -12.65
N PHE A 139 -12.73 6.76 -13.93
CA PHE A 139 -11.76 7.70 -14.47
C PHE A 139 -12.46 8.87 -15.15
N GLU A 140 -12.38 10.03 -14.52
CA GLU A 140 -12.92 11.29 -15.03
C GLU A 140 -11.80 12.29 -15.27
N ARG A 141 -11.93 13.13 -16.31
CA ARG A 141 -11.05 14.27 -16.54
C ARG A 141 -11.85 15.58 -16.63
N PRO A 142 -11.41 16.65 -15.95
CA PRO A 142 -10.34 16.65 -14.92
C PRO A 142 -10.70 15.74 -13.75
N VAL A 143 -9.67 15.18 -13.08
CA VAL A 143 -9.86 14.35 -11.88
C VAL A 143 -10.72 15.11 -10.88
N TYR A 144 -11.76 14.47 -10.35
CA TYR A 144 -12.77 15.09 -9.48
C TYR A 144 -12.16 15.95 -8.36
N ARG A 145 -11.08 15.43 -7.73
CA ARG A 145 -10.38 16.15 -6.65
C ARG A 145 -9.83 17.51 -7.08
N PHE A 146 -9.41 17.66 -8.33
CA PHE A 146 -8.74 18.85 -8.85
C PHE A 146 -9.57 19.61 -9.89
N ARG A 147 -10.85 19.34 -10.03
CA ARG A 147 -11.74 19.99 -11.01
C ARG A 147 -11.78 21.51 -10.89
N ASP A 148 -11.61 22.03 -9.66
CA ASP A 148 -11.65 23.46 -9.36
C ASP A 148 -10.24 24.08 -9.27
N CYS A 149 -9.17 23.32 -9.62
CA CYS A 149 -7.79 23.78 -9.59
C CYS A 149 -7.04 23.26 -10.81
N SER A 150 -7.01 24.03 -11.87
CA SER A 150 -6.45 23.63 -13.18
C SER A 150 -4.95 23.32 -13.14
N GLU A 151 -4.17 24.05 -12.32
CA GLU A 151 -2.75 23.78 -12.15
C GLU A 151 -2.48 22.43 -11.45
N MET A 152 -3.29 22.06 -10.45
CA MET A 152 -3.18 20.77 -9.79
C MET A 152 -3.65 19.63 -10.71
N ALA A 153 -4.71 19.85 -11.48
CA ALA A 153 -5.18 18.91 -12.48
C ALA A 153 -4.13 18.67 -13.58
N PHE A 154 -3.44 19.74 -14.00
CA PHE A 154 -2.33 19.63 -14.95
C PHE A 154 -1.15 18.86 -14.34
N LEU A 155 -0.75 19.22 -13.11
CA LEU A 155 0.34 18.54 -12.42
C LEU A 155 0.05 17.04 -12.25
N GLU A 156 -1.14 16.66 -11.81
CA GLU A 156 -1.58 15.27 -11.68
C GLU A 156 -1.50 14.53 -13.02
N THR A 157 -1.89 15.20 -14.10
CA THR A 157 -1.93 14.60 -15.44
C THR A 157 -0.53 14.37 -16.02
N GLU A 158 0.41 15.32 -15.81
CA GLU A 158 1.68 15.36 -16.52
C GLU A 158 2.91 14.97 -15.67
N LEU A 159 2.76 14.93 -14.33
CA LEU A 159 3.85 14.56 -13.43
C LEU A 159 4.37 13.15 -13.77
N PHE A 160 5.70 13.02 -13.91
CA PHE A 160 6.41 11.80 -14.30
C PHE A 160 6.07 11.24 -15.70
N ARG A 161 5.37 12.00 -16.55
CA ARG A 161 5.04 11.55 -17.91
C ARG A 161 6.06 11.95 -18.97
N TYR A 162 6.96 12.90 -18.66
CA TYR A 162 7.98 13.40 -19.57
C TYR A 162 7.43 13.86 -20.93
N SER A 163 6.20 14.33 -20.95
CA SER A 163 5.49 14.77 -22.16
C SER A 163 6.04 16.04 -22.78
N GLY A 164 6.80 16.83 -22.01
CA GLY A 164 7.23 18.17 -22.39
C GLY A 164 6.12 19.21 -22.36
N ALA A 165 4.89 18.85 -21.96
CA ALA A 165 3.78 19.77 -21.81
C ALA A 165 4.08 20.86 -20.79
N LYS A 166 3.58 22.08 -21.05
CA LYS A 166 3.78 23.24 -20.17
C LYS A 166 2.43 23.80 -19.75
N TYR A 167 2.28 24.11 -18.47
CA TYR A 167 1.12 24.82 -17.99
C TYR A 167 1.23 26.30 -18.34
N ASN A 168 0.21 26.83 -19.00
CA ASN A 168 0.20 28.22 -19.48
C ASN A 168 -0.72 29.16 -18.64
N GLY A 169 -1.34 28.65 -17.57
CA GLY A 169 -2.20 29.42 -16.69
C GLY A 169 -1.43 30.12 -15.55
N SER A 170 -2.16 30.90 -14.72
CA SER A 170 -1.62 31.39 -13.45
C SER A 170 -1.41 30.20 -12.48
N CYS A 171 -0.31 30.21 -11.74
CA CYS A 171 0.03 29.16 -10.81
C CYS A 171 0.09 29.73 -9.38
N GLU A 172 -1.01 29.61 -8.65
CA GLU A 172 -1.14 30.10 -7.27
C GLU A 172 -1.13 28.96 -6.23
N SER A 173 -1.56 27.76 -6.64
CA SER A 173 -1.69 26.61 -5.75
C SER A 173 -0.45 25.72 -5.69
N VAL A 174 0.48 25.89 -6.64
CA VAL A 174 1.73 25.12 -6.70
C VAL A 174 2.92 26.07 -6.64
N SER A 175 3.85 25.81 -5.75
CA SER A 175 5.10 26.58 -5.66
C SER A 175 6.29 25.66 -5.44
N LEU A 176 7.41 26.00 -6.06
CA LEU A 176 8.69 25.31 -5.90
C LEU A 176 9.67 26.23 -5.18
N HIS A 177 10.29 25.72 -4.13
CA HIS A 177 11.24 26.47 -3.33
C HIS A 177 12.57 25.71 -3.22
N GLU A 178 13.67 26.41 -3.42
CA GLU A 178 15.00 25.87 -3.24
C GLU A 178 15.63 26.47 -1.97
N VAL A 179 16.23 25.62 -1.15
CA VAL A 179 16.94 26.02 0.07
C VAL A 179 18.31 25.34 0.17
N ARG A 180 19.24 25.96 0.93
CA ARG A 180 20.66 25.54 0.93
C ARG A 180 20.96 24.28 1.73
N SER A 181 20.06 23.80 2.59
CA SER A 181 20.31 22.64 3.43
C SER A 181 19.01 22.04 4.01
N PRO A 182 19.00 20.75 4.35
CA PRO A 182 17.83 20.10 4.95
C PRO A 182 17.30 20.80 6.21
N GLY A 183 18.20 21.31 7.07
CA GLY A 183 17.77 22.07 8.26
C GLY A 183 17.07 23.40 7.94
N LYS A 184 17.48 24.07 6.84
CA LYS A 184 16.76 25.26 6.35
C LYS A 184 15.45 24.90 5.68
N GLU A 185 15.39 23.76 5.02
CA GLU A 185 14.16 23.23 4.44
C GLU A 185 13.09 23.00 5.52
N ALA A 186 13.44 22.25 6.55
CA ALA A 186 12.55 22.01 7.70
C ALA A 186 12.08 23.32 8.35
N LYS A 187 12.97 24.29 8.52
CA LYS A 187 12.63 25.61 9.05
C LYS A 187 11.66 26.37 8.12
N TYR A 188 11.93 26.38 6.83
CA TYR A 188 11.07 27.01 5.83
C TYR A 188 9.66 26.40 5.81
N VAL A 189 9.56 25.06 5.84
CA VAL A 189 8.29 24.34 5.92
C VAL A 189 7.53 24.73 7.18
N ALA A 190 8.18 24.72 8.36
CA ALA A 190 7.56 25.09 9.62
C ALA A 190 7.06 26.53 9.62
N GLU A 191 7.84 27.48 9.08
CA GLU A 191 7.43 28.88 8.96
C GLU A 191 6.27 29.06 7.97
N SER A 192 6.26 28.31 6.88
CA SER A 192 5.18 28.32 5.89
C SER A 192 3.87 27.79 6.48
N ILE A 193 3.92 26.69 7.22
CA ILE A 193 2.76 26.15 7.95
C ILE A 193 2.20 27.18 8.94
N ARG A 194 3.08 27.77 9.74
CA ARG A 194 2.66 28.83 10.70
C ARG A 194 2.00 30.02 10.00
N ARG A 195 2.52 30.43 8.87
CA ARG A 195 1.95 31.51 8.05
C ARG A 195 0.56 31.13 7.56
N LEU A 196 0.39 29.94 6.96
CA LEU A 196 -0.91 29.46 6.48
C LEU A 196 -1.96 29.44 7.59
N VAL A 197 -1.61 28.92 8.77
CA VAL A 197 -2.51 28.87 9.92
C VAL A 197 -2.88 30.28 10.42
N ARG A 198 -1.89 31.19 10.53
CA ARG A 198 -2.11 32.51 11.10
C ARG A 198 -2.79 33.50 10.16
N THR A 199 -2.54 33.40 8.86
CA THR A 199 -2.93 34.44 7.89
C THR A 199 -3.96 33.98 6.86
N LYS A 200 -4.10 32.68 6.66
CA LYS A 200 -4.97 32.09 5.63
C LYS A 200 -6.12 31.27 6.20
N GLY A 201 -6.23 31.16 7.52
CA GLY A 201 -7.30 30.43 8.20
C GLY A 201 -7.21 28.91 8.16
N TYR A 202 -6.09 28.33 7.70
CA TYR A 202 -5.88 26.89 7.76
C TYR A 202 -5.71 26.40 9.20
N ARG A 203 -6.12 25.17 9.47
CA ARG A 203 -5.81 24.48 10.73
C ARG A 203 -4.64 23.54 10.50
N TYR A 204 -3.86 23.24 11.53
CA TYR A 204 -2.75 22.29 11.43
C TYR A 204 -3.17 20.93 10.85
N ARG A 205 -4.38 20.46 11.17
CA ARG A 205 -4.94 19.21 10.62
C ARG A 205 -5.30 19.25 9.12
N ASP A 206 -5.34 20.44 8.53
CA ASP A 206 -5.63 20.63 7.10
C ASP A 206 -4.33 20.59 6.27
N ILE A 207 -3.16 20.42 6.90
CA ILE A 207 -1.85 20.49 6.29
C ILE A 207 -1.11 19.17 6.54
N ALA A 208 -0.59 18.58 5.47
CA ALA A 208 0.27 17.40 5.53
C ALA A 208 1.68 17.74 5.03
N VAL A 209 2.70 17.13 5.63
CA VAL A 209 4.09 17.15 5.17
C VAL A 209 4.44 15.72 4.79
N ILE A 210 4.95 15.56 3.59
CA ILE A 210 5.43 14.27 3.09
C ILE A 210 6.93 14.43 2.87
N ALA A 211 7.76 13.60 3.54
CA ALA A 211 9.22 13.63 3.51
C ALA A 211 9.80 12.24 3.23
#